data_bf93fab4a411911e38246a8fb9e5ee8c
#
_entry.id   bf93fab4a411911e38246a8fb9e5ee8c
#
_cell.length_a   1.000
_cell.length_b   1.000
_cell.length_c   1.000
_cell.angle_alpha   90.00
_cell.angle_beta   90.00
_cell.angle_gamma   90.00
#
_symmetry.space_group_name_H-M   'P 1'
#
loop_
_entity.id
_entity.type
_entity.pdbx_description
1 polymer ?
#
loop_
_entity_poly.entity_id
_entity_poly.type
_entity_poly.pdbx_seq_one_letter_code
_entity_poly.pdbx_strand_id
1 'polypeptide(L)'
;EYSPAGYAWIFPTSKNTARIGVGIGKPDSDVDPTVRLNELIDKKIGPIKDLGNIEKIEFHYGLIPNDGLSRKTVYDNLILVGDSAGQANPLVLEGIRYAIRFGEVAGKVAADAIKNNNTTEASLIPYEKEWKKAIESKINSAVKVQNRWVGLSDDEWDKELDIINELTADEFLDFIRADFGVAKMVKLATHHPKMVVRQLFNMVKGT
;
A
#
# COMPACT_ATOMS: atom_id res chain seq x y z
N GLU A 1 -7.39 -8.58 -17.59
CA GLU A 1 -6.59 -7.95 -16.54
C GLU A 1 -6.41 -6.45 -16.78
N TYR A 2 -6.87 -5.57 -15.84
CA TYR A 2 -6.78 -4.12 -16.02
C TYR A 2 -5.41 -3.57 -15.61
N SER A 3 -4.81 -4.13 -14.58
CA SER A 3 -3.62 -3.62 -13.92
C SER A 3 -2.75 -4.76 -13.40
N PRO A 4 -1.80 -5.27 -14.18
CA PRO A 4 -0.90 -6.35 -13.76
C PRO A 4 -0.15 -6.01 -12.48
N ALA A 5 -0.17 -6.92 -11.51
CA ALA A 5 0.46 -6.78 -10.19
C ALA A 5 0.14 -5.44 -9.48
N GLY A 6 -1.05 -4.91 -9.71
CA GLY A 6 -1.47 -3.64 -9.16
C GLY A 6 -3.00 -3.43 -9.21
N TYR A 7 -3.43 -2.19 -9.28
CA TYR A 7 -4.84 -1.86 -9.38
C TYR A 7 -5.09 -0.56 -10.17
N ALA A 8 -6.32 -0.43 -10.67
CA ALA A 8 -6.80 0.79 -11.32
C ALA A 8 -7.86 1.46 -10.43
N TRP A 9 -8.00 2.77 -10.56
CA TRP A 9 -8.95 3.53 -9.75
C TRP A 9 -9.65 4.63 -10.53
N ILE A 10 -10.85 4.98 -10.07
CA ILE A 10 -11.60 6.15 -10.50
C ILE A 10 -12.07 6.86 -9.23
N PHE A 11 -11.51 8.03 -8.93
CA PHE A 11 -11.85 8.84 -7.78
C PHE A 11 -12.59 10.10 -8.23
N PRO A 12 -13.92 10.16 -8.08
CA PRO A 12 -14.68 11.37 -8.39
C PRO A 12 -14.18 12.54 -7.51
N THR A 13 -13.87 13.67 -8.14
CA THR A 13 -13.44 14.89 -7.45
C THR A 13 -14.50 15.97 -7.50
N SER A 14 -15.40 15.88 -8.47
CA SER A 14 -16.61 16.72 -8.58
C SER A 14 -17.69 16.00 -9.41
N LYS A 15 -18.78 16.71 -9.71
CA LYS A 15 -19.84 16.16 -10.57
C LYS A 15 -19.35 15.76 -11.97
N ASN A 16 -18.35 16.47 -12.51
CA ASN A 16 -17.88 16.30 -13.89
C ASN A 16 -16.38 16.02 -13.98
N THR A 17 -15.68 15.79 -12.86
CA THR A 17 -14.25 15.51 -12.85
C THR A 17 -13.93 14.30 -11.98
N ALA A 18 -12.94 13.54 -12.40
CA ALA A 18 -12.42 12.40 -11.65
C ALA A 18 -10.92 12.26 -11.86
N ARG A 19 -10.24 11.65 -10.90
CA ARG A 19 -8.88 11.14 -11.05
C ARG A 19 -8.95 9.68 -11.45
N ILE A 20 -8.50 9.38 -12.65
CA ILE A 20 -8.41 8.01 -13.17
C ILE A 20 -6.94 7.63 -13.21
N GLY A 21 -6.61 6.47 -12.69
CA GLY A 21 -5.22 6.03 -12.68
C GLY A 21 -5.07 4.52 -12.68
N VAL A 22 -3.83 4.11 -12.91
CA VAL A 22 -3.40 2.71 -12.87
C VAL A 22 -2.04 2.62 -12.21
N GLY A 23 -1.89 1.67 -11.30
CA GLY A 23 -0.63 1.28 -10.70
C GLY A 23 -0.20 -0.08 -11.24
N ILE A 24 1.04 -0.21 -11.70
CA ILE A 24 1.63 -1.47 -12.18
C ILE A 24 2.78 -1.85 -11.26
N GLY A 25 2.74 -3.05 -10.72
CA GLY A 25 3.80 -3.58 -9.85
C GLY A 25 5.04 -3.99 -10.64
N LYS A 26 6.21 -3.48 -10.23
CA LYS A 26 7.52 -3.88 -10.76
C LYS A 26 8.28 -4.68 -9.68
N PRO A 27 9.07 -5.70 -10.04
CA PRO A 27 9.36 -6.20 -11.39
C PRO A 27 8.32 -7.20 -11.96
N ASP A 28 7.20 -7.44 -11.28
CA ASP A 28 6.25 -8.50 -11.60
C ASP A 28 5.53 -8.28 -12.94
N SER A 29 5.55 -7.06 -13.46
CA SER A 29 5.05 -6.74 -14.80
C SER A 29 5.94 -5.71 -15.52
N ASP A 30 6.15 -5.92 -16.82
CA ASP A 30 6.86 -4.99 -17.70
C ASP A 30 5.94 -3.97 -18.40
N VAL A 31 4.64 -4.06 -18.17
CA VAL A 31 3.66 -3.14 -18.73
C VAL A 31 3.96 -1.70 -18.32
N ASP A 32 3.99 -0.77 -19.29
CA ASP A 32 4.12 0.66 -19.00
C ASP A 32 2.79 1.21 -18.49
N PRO A 33 2.75 1.81 -17.29
CA PRO A 33 1.51 2.32 -16.71
C PRO A 33 0.87 3.45 -17.54
N THR A 34 1.65 4.27 -18.24
CA THR A 34 1.11 5.35 -19.07
C THR A 34 0.42 4.79 -20.30
N VAL A 35 1.06 3.83 -20.96
CA VAL A 35 0.47 3.12 -22.10
C VAL A 35 -0.81 2.42 -21.68
N ARG A 36 -0.77 1.73 -20.56
CA ARG A 36 -1.94 1.00 -20.04
C ARG A 36 -3.09 1.92 -19.67
N LEU A 37 -2.83 3.05 -19.01
CA LEU A 37 -3.86 4.04 -18.68
C LEU A 37 -4.53 4.61 -19.92
N ASN A 38 -3.74 4.98 -20.93
CA ASN A 38 -4.28 5.46 -22.21
C ASN A 38 -5.16 4.39 -22.87
N GLU A 39 -4.70 3.15 -22.91
CA GLU A 39 -5.45 2.03 -23.47
C GLU A 39 -6.80 1.82 -22.75
N LEU A 40 -6.81 1.86 -21.40
CA LEU A 40 -8.03 1.74 -20.59
C LEU A 40 -9.04 2.84 -20.93
N ILE A 41 -8.56 4.09 -21.09
CA ILE A 41 -9.39 5.26 -21.43
C ILE A 41 -9.90 5.18 -22.86
N ASP A 42 -9.02 4.97 -23.83
CA ASP A 42 -9.34 5.02 -25.27
C ASP A 42 -10.28 3.87 -25.68
N LYS A 43 -10.08 2.69 -25.12
CA LYS A 43 -10.93 1.51 -25.36
C LYS A 43 -12.14 1.45 -24.42
N LYS A 44 -12.32 2.39 -23.52
CA LYS A 44 -13.40 2.43 -22.51
C LYS A 44 -13.55 1.11 -21.74
N ILE A 45 -12.45 0.60 -21.20
CA ILE A 45 -12.41 -0.69 -20.53
C ILE A 45 -12.97 -0.57 -19.10
N GLY A 46 -13.71 -1.60 -18.66
CA GLY A 46 -14.29 -1.69 -17.32
C GLY A 46 -15.28 -0.55 -17.02
N PRO A 47 -15.26 0.00 -15.80
CA PRO A 47 -16.16 1.09 -15.40
C PRO A 47 -15.97 2.39 -16.18
N ILE A 48 -14.85 2.55 -16.90
CA ILE A 48 -14.58 3.74 -17.75
C ILE A 48 -15.59 3.84 -18.90
N LYS A 49 -16.17 2.72 -19.34
CA LYS A 49 -17.22 2.71 -20.39
C LYS A 49 -18.44 3.57 -20.06
N ASP A 50 -18.72 3.71 -18.75
CA ASP A 50 -19.89 4.44 -18.25
C ASP A 50 -19.59 5.95 -18.08
N LEU A 51 -18.34 6.35 -18.23
CA LEU A 51 -17.91 7.75 -18.26
C LEU A 51 -18.02 8.29 -19.69
N GLY A 52 -18.83 9.25 -19.95
CA GLY A 52 -19.06 9.84 -21.28
C GLY A 52 -17.76 10.17 -22.06
N ASN A 53 -17.66 11.34 -22.68
CA ASN A 53 -16.42 11.80 -23.28
C ASN A 53 -15.45 12.28 -22.21
N ILE A 54 -14.21 11.76 -22.25
CA ILE A 54 -13.16 12.09 -21.30
C ILE A 54 -12.18 13.06 -21.94
N GLU A 55 -11.97 14.19 -21.29
CA GLU A 55 -10.94 15.16 -21.61
C GLU A 55 -9.86 15.11 -20.53
N LYS A 56 -8.57 14.97 -20.91
CA LYS A 56 -7.43 14.99 -20.00
C LYS A 56 -7.12 16.42 -19.60
N ILE A 57 -7.25 16.73 -18.32
CA ILE A 57 -6.92 18.05 -17.76
C ILE A 57 -5.47 18.08 -17.28
N GLU A 58 -5.04 17.04 -16.58
CA GLU A 58 -3.70 16.92 -15.99
C GLU A 58 -3.21 15.48 -16.09
N PHE A 59 -1.89 15.29 -16.09
CA PHE A 59 -1.25 13.99 -16.03
C PHE A 59 -0.20 13.97 -14.93
N HIS A 60 -0.24 12.94 -14.07
CA HIS A 60 0.70 12.73 -13.00
C HIS A 60 1.30 11.33 -13.11
N TYR A 61 2.58 11.23 -12.83
CA TYR A 61 3.33 9.98 -12.81
C TYR A 61 4.26 9.96 -11.60
N GLY A 62 4.47 8.79 -11.01
CA GLY A 62 5.37 8.63 -9.89
C GLY A 62 5.67 7.16 -9.60
N LEU A 63 6.69 6.93 -8.79
CA LEU A 63 7.05 5.62 -8.26
C LEU A 63 6.67 5.56 -6.79
N ILE A 64 6.05 4.47 -6.37
CA ILE A 64 5.72 4.19 -4.98
C ILE A 64 6.57 2.99 -4.55
N PRO A 65 7.39 3.10 -3.49
CA PRO A 65 8.15 1.96 -2.99
C PRO A 65 7.21 0.92 -2.39
N ASN A 66 7.36 -0.33 -2.81
CA ASN A 66 6.53 -1.44 -2.33
C ASN A 66 7.35 -2.64 -1.84
N ASP A 67 8.66 -2.46 -1.68
CA ASP A 67 9.63 -3.48 -1.28
C ASP A 67 9.85 -3.59 0.24
N GLY A 68 9.11 -2.82 1.02
CA GLY A 68 9.18 -2.82 2.49
C GLY A 68 10.18 -1.82 3.07
N LEU A 69 10.48 -2.00 4.36
CA LEU A 69 11.18 -1.03 5.20
C LEU A 69 12.64 -1.41 5.47
N SER A 70 13.41 -1.76 4.47
CA SER A 70 14.83 -2.12 4.65
C SER A 70 15.79 -0.92 4.67
N ARG A 71 15.29 0.31 4.53
CA ARG A 71 16.11 1.49 4.32
C ARG A 71 16.48 2.19 5.62
N LYS A 72 17.70 2.67 5.67
CA LYS A 72 18.15 3.66 6.67
C LYS A 72 17.50 4.99 6.34
N THR A 73 16.93 5.66 7.34
CA THR A 73 16.13 6.88 7.13
C THR A 73 16.74 8.14 7.75
N VAL A 74 17.84 7.99 8.50
CA VAL A 74 18.55 9.10 9.10
C VAL A 74 20.05 9.06 8.77
N TYR A 75 20.62 10.24 8.57
CA TYR A 75 22.04 10.48 8.32
C TYR A 75 22.40 11.81 8.95
N ASP A 76 23.69 12.18 9.00
CA ASP A 76 24.08 13.50 9.46
C ASP A 76 23.37 14.59 8.62
N ASN A 77 22.63 15.48 9.30
CA ASN A 77 21.86 16.57 8.71
C ASN A 77 20.71 16.15 7.78
N LEU A 78 20.27 14.88 7.77
CA LEU A 78 19.25 14.40 6.84
C LEU A 78 18.28 13.41 7.51
N ILE A 79 16.99 13.65 7.29
CA ILE A 79 15.88 12.72 7.62
C ILE A 79 15.09 12.44 6.35
N LEU A 80 14.86 11.17 6.03
CA LEU A 80 13.97 10.73 4.97
C LEU A 80 12.58 10.42 5.55
N VAL A 81 11.51 10.87 4.88
CA VAL A 81 10.11 10.71 5.33
C VAL A 81 9.22 10.29 4.16
N GLY A 82 8.17 9.53 4.43
CA GLY A 82 7.23 9.08 3.41
C GLY A 82 7.86 8.10 2.43
N ASP A 83 7.53 8.22 1.16
CA ASP A 83 7.99 7.30 0.11
C ASP A 83 9.52 7.26 0.00
N SER A 84 10.22 8.38 0.23
CA SER A 84 11.70 8.40 0.25
C SER A 84 12.29 7.53 1.35
N ALA A 85 11.52 7.28 2.43
CA ALA A 85 11.86 6.40 3.54
C ALA A 85 11.30 4.97 3.37
N GLY A 86 10.61 4.67 2.28
CA GLY A 86 9.91 3.41 2.08
C GLY A 86 8.66 3.26 2.96
N GLN A 87 8.12 4.36 3.50
CA GLN A 87 6.98 4.36 4.40
C GLN A 87 5.65 4.29 3.62
N ALA A 88 5.51 3.26 2.79
CA ALA A 88 4.26 2.95 2.09
C ALA A 88 3.77 1.55 2.46
N ASN A 89 2.47 1.38 2.58
CA ASN A 89 1.86 0.07 2.79
C ASN A 89 1.79 -0.68 1.45
N PRO A 90 2.50 -1.79 1.27
CA PRO A 90 2.59 -2.46 -0.02
C PRO A 90 1.28 -3.11 -0.49
N LEU A 91 0.30 -3.39 0.40
CA LEU A 91 -0.98 -3.99 0.01
C LEU A 91 -1.85 -3.05 -0.83
N VAL A 92 -1.84 -1.76 -0.47
CA VAL A 92 -2.71 -0.74 -1.07
C VAL A 92 -1.95 0.48 -1.55
N LEU A 93 -0.62 0.43 -1.53
CA LEU A 93 0.30 1.51 -1.93
C LEU A 93 -0.02 2.84 -1.21
N GLU A 94 -0.44 2.74 0.06
CA GLU A 94 -0.82 3.89 0.89
C GLU A 94 0.42 4.45 1.61
N GLY A 95 0.85 5.67 1.25
CA GLY A 95 1.97 6.38 1.87
C GLY A 95 1.56 7.70 2.55
N ILE A 96 0.49 8.36 2.10
CA ILE A 96 0.12 9.73 2.53
C ILE A 96 -0.06 9.83 4.05
N ARG A 97 -0.78 8.90 4.66
CA ARG A 97 -1.01 8.88 6.11
C ARG A 97 0.29 8.75 6.90
N TYR A 98 1.21 7.92 6.43
CA TYR A 98 2.53 7.76 7.05
C TYR A 98 3.41 8.99 6.85
N ALA A 99 3.41 9.58 5.66
CA ALA A 99 4.15 10.81 5.39
C ALA A 99 3.72 11.96 6.30
N ILE A 100 2.40 12.14 6.50
CA ILE A 100 1.87 13.17 7.42
C ILE A 100 2.30 12.87 8.86
N ARG A 101 2.04 11.65 9.35
CA ARG A 101 2.34 11.26 10.74
C ARG A 101 3.82 11.36 11.06
N PHE A 102 4.66 10.79 10.21
CA PHE A 102 6.10 10.75 10.47
C PHE A 102 6.80 12.02 10.05
N GLY A 103 6.20 12.84 9.20
CA GLY A 103 6.61 14.23 8.96
C GLY A 103 6.52 15.08 10.23
N GLU A 104 5.44 14.91 11.01
CA GLU A 104 5.31 15.56 12.32
C GLU A 104 6.40 15.11 13.30
N VAL A 105 6.68 13.81 13.37
CA VAL A 105 7.75 13.26 14.24
C VAL A 105 9.12 13.77 13.79
N ALA A 106 9.39 13.74 12.48
CA ALA A 106 10.64 14.24 11.92
C ALA A 106 10.86 15.74 12.23
N GLY A 107 9.81 16.54 12.09
CA GLY A 107 9.86 17.97 12.41
C GLY A 107 10.19 18.26 13.88
N LYS A 108 9.62 17.50 14.81
CA LYS A 108 9.94 17.60 16.26
C LYS A 108 11.40 17.24 16.54
N VAL A 109 11.86 16.09 16.01
CA VAL A 109 13.25 15.63 16.21
C VAL A 109 14.24 16.60 15.58
N ALA A 110 13.97 17.09 14.38
CA ALA A 110 14.83 18.08 13.71
C ALA A 110 14.89 19.41 14.49
N ALA A 111 13.76 19.90 15.00
CA ALA A 111 13.73 21.11 15.80
C ALA A 111 14.56 20.98 17.09
N ASP A 112 14.48 19.84 17.77
CA ASP A 112 15.27 19.59 18.97
C ASP A 112 16.76 19.43 18.65
N ALA A 113 17.12 18.77 17.56
CA ALA A 113 18.50 18.65 17.08
C ALA A 113 19.13 20.02 16.77
N ILE A 114 18.38 20.91 16.11
CA ILE A 114 18.81 22.28 15.80
C ILE A 114 18.99 23.10 17.08
N LYS A 115 18.03 23.07 18.01
CA LYS A 115 18.12 23.78 19.30
C LYS A 115 19.35 23.37 20.10
N ASN A 116 19.74 22.09 20.03
CA ASN A 116 20.90 21.54 20.72
C ASN A 116 22.19 21.68 19.91
N ASN A 117 22.14 22.35 18.76
CA ASN A 117 23.25 22.46 17.80
C ASN A 117 23.93 21.12 17.50
N ASN A 118 23.13 20.06 17.39
CA ASN A 118 23.60 18.69 17.15
C ASN A 118 22.66 17.98 16.16
N THR A 119 23.03 17.97 14.89
CA THR A 119 22.29 17.36 13.78
C THR A 119 22.94 16.07 13.27
N THR A 120 23.74 15.43 14.12
CA THR A 120 24.35 14.13 13.80
C THR A 120 23.31 13.05 13.67
N GLU A 121 23.61 11.99 12.94
CA GLU A 121 22.77 10.80 12.84
C GLU A 121 22.28 10.31 14.21
N ALA A 122 23.18 10.25 15.18
CA ALA A 122 22.86 9.79 16.52
C ALA A 122 21.76 10.62 17.20
N SER A 123 21.74 11.94 16.96
CA SER A 123 20.68 12.83 17.49
C SER A 123 19.36 12.70 16.74
N LEU A 124 19.38 12.22 15.49
CA LEU A 124 18.18 12.04 14.65
C LEU A 124 17.59 10.62 14.74
N ILE A 125 18.31 9.65 15.29
CA ILE A 125 17.86 8.25 15.51
C ILE A 125 16.50 8.13 16.22
N PRO A 126 16.10 9.01 17.16
CA PRO A 126 14.76 8.92 17.79
C PRO A 126 13.60 8.89 16.77
N TYR A 127 13.73 9.61 15.65
CA TYR A 127 12.77 9.55 14.55
C TYR A 127 12.67 8.14 13.96
N GLU A 128 13.81 7.53 13.63
CA GLU A 128 13.83 6.18 13.03
C GLU A 128 13.26 5.12 13.98
N LYS A 129 13.59 5.21 15.27
CA LYS A 129 13.04 4.32 16.29
C LYS A 129 11.52 4.44 16.42
N GLU A 130 10.99 5.66 16.36
CA GLU A 130 9.55 5.91 16.53
C GLU A 130 8.75 5.32 15.36
N TRP A 131 9.14 5.59 14.10
CA TRP A 131 8.39 5.06 12.98
C TRP A 131 8.54 3.54 12.82
N LYS A 132 9.72 2.97 13.06
CA LYS A 132 9.93 1.52 13.06
C LYS A 132 9.02 0.84 14.08
N LYS A 133 9.02 1.31 15.32
CA LYS A 133 8.12 0.80 16.37
C LYS A 133 6.65 0.85 15.94
N ALA A 134 6.24 1.88 15.22
CA ALA A 134 4.85 2.09 14.85
C ALA A 134 4.36 1.23 13.69
N ILE A 135 5.19 0.98 12.67
CA ILE A 135 4.73 0.38 11.40
C ILE A 135 5.60 -0.76 10.86
N GLU A 136 6.82 -0.99 11.33
CA GLU A 136 7.72 -1.98 10.75
C GLU A 136 7.09 -3.39 10.68
N SER A 137 6.51 -3.86 11.78
CA SER A 137 5.83 -5.16 11.82
C SER A 137 4.65 -5.24 10.85
N LYS A 138 3.88 -4.15 10.71
CA LYS A 138 2.72 -4.08 9.81
C LYS A 138 3.17 -4.16 8.35
N ILE A 139 4.16 -3.36 7.99
CA ILE A 139 4.69 -3.35 6.62
C ILE A 139 5.31 -4.70 6.26
N ASN A 140 6.09 -5.30 7.16
CA ASN A 140 6.68 -6.63 6.94
C ASN A 140 5.62 -7.71 6.75
N SER A 141 4.49 -7.62 7.46
CA SER A 141 3.35 -8.52 7.26
C SER A 141 2.66 -8.28 5.93
N ALA A 142 2.50 -7.01 5.55
CA ALA A 142 1.92 -6.62 4.26
C ALA A 142 2.74 -7.11 3.07
N VAL A 143 4.08 -7.02 3.14
CA VAL A 143 4.99 -7.56 2.10
C VAL A 143 4.78 -9.07 1.91
N LYS A 144 4.59 -9.84 2.98
CA LYS A 144 4.33 -11.28 2.86
C LYS A 144 3.03 -11.58 2.13
N VAL A 145 1.98 -10.81 2.41
CA VAL A 145 0.68 -10.95 1.71
C VAL A 145 0.81 -10.51 0.26
N GLN A 146 1.47 -9.40 -0.01
CA GLN A 146 1.72 -8.92 -1.37
C GLN A 146 2.48 -9.96 -2.22
N ASN A 147 3.58 -10.51 -1.69
CA ASN A 147 4.38 -11.52 -2.39
C ASN A 147 3.55 -12.76 -2.75
N ARG A 148 2.60 -13.14 -1.90
CA ARG A 148 1.66 -14.20 -2.22
C ARG A 148 0.70 -13.76 -3.33
N TRP A 149 0.12 -12.59 -3.24
CA TRP A 149 -0.89 -12.11 -4.18
C TRP A 149 -0.38 -11.92 -5.59
N VAL A 150 0.85 -11.46 -5.74
CA VAL A 150 1.47 -11.26 -7.05
C VAL A 150 1.59 -12.57 -7.85
N GLY A 151 1.73 -13.71 -7.16
CA GLY A 151 1.83 -15.02 -7.78
C GLY A 151 0.50 -15.73 -8.04
N LEU A 152 -0.65 -15.14 -7.68
CA LEU A 152 -1.95 -15.78 -7.87
C LEU A 152 -2.44 -15.70 -9.31
N SER A 153 -3.02 -16.81 -9.80
CA SER A 153 -3.80 -16.84 -11.04
C SER A 153 -5.15 -16.14 -10.87
N ASP A 154 -5.85 -15.83 -11.96
CA ASP A 154 -7.17 -15.19 -11.93
C ASP A 154 -8.19 -16.04 -11.14
N ASP A 155 -8.18 -17.38 -11.29
CA ASP A 155 -9.05 -18.29 -10.53
C ASP A 155 -8.75 -18.29 -9.02
N GLU A 156 -7.50 -18.07 -8.62
CA GLU A 156 -7.09 -17.95 -7.23
C GLU A 156 -7.48 -16.59 -6.67
N TRP A 157 -7.37 -15.54 -7.49
CA TRP A 157 -7.84 -14.21 -7.14
C TRP A 157 -9.35 -14.18 -6.86
N ASP A 158 -10.17 -14.85 -7.68
CA ASP A 158 -11.61 -14.96 -7.43
C ASP A 158 -11.90 -15.58 -6.07
N LYS A 159 -11.14 -16.59 -5.67
CA LYS A 159 -11.25 -17.20 -4.33
C LYS A 159 -10.80 -16.28 -3.20
N GLU A 160 -9.76 -15.48 -3.42
CA GLU A 160 -9.31 -14.48 -2.42
C GLU A 160 -10.35 -13.36 -2.28
N LEU A 161 -10.95 -12.90 -3.39
CA LEU A 161 -12.01 -11.90 -3.39
C LEU A 161 -13.26 -12.39 -2.65
N ASP A 162 -13.63 -13.68 -2.79
CA ASP A 162 -14.71 -14.27 -1.99
C ASP A 162 -14.43 -14.14 -0.48
N ILE A 163 -13.18 -14.37 -0.05
CA ILE A 163 -12.77 -14.22 1.35
C ILE A 163 -12.87 -12.75 1.78
N ILE A 164 -12.38 -11.85 0.95
CA ILE A 164 -12.41 -10.40 1.24
C ILE A 164 -13.86 -9.90 1.35
N ASN A 165 -14.75 -10.38 0.51
CA ASN A 165 -16.17 -10.03 0.51
C ASN A 165 -16.93 -10.53 1.76
N GLU A 166 -16.42 -11.56 2.46
CA GLU A 166 -16.98 -12.03 3.73
C GLU A 166 -16.63 -11.12 4.91
N LEU A 167 -15.63 -10.23 4.78
CA LEU A 167 -15.16 -9.37 5.85
C LEU A 167 -16.18 -8.25 6.15
N THR A 168 -16.35 -7.94 7.43
CA THR A 168 -17.02 -6.69 7.82
C THR A 168 -16.19 -5.48 7.42
N ALA A 169 -16.80 -4.29 7.37
CA ALA A 169 -16.09 -3.05 7.03
C ALA A 169 -14.88 -2.79 7.96
N ASP A 170 -15.01 -3.06 9.26
CA ASP A 170 -13.92 -2.89 10.22
C ASP A 170 -12.78 -3.90 10.00
N GLU A 171 -13.12 -5.17 9.73
CA GLU A 171 -12.14 -6.22 9.43
C GLU A 171 -11.42 -5.93 8.11
N PHE A 172 -12.14 -5.45 7.10
CA PHE A 172 -11.53 -5.01 5.85
C PHE A 172 -10.60 -3.83 6.05
N LEU A 173 -10.98 -2.83 6.87
CA LEU A 173 -10.10 -1.71 7.24
C LEU A 173 -8.86 -2.16 7.98
N ASP A 174 -8.97 -3.11 8.91
CA ASP A 174 -7.81 -3.68 9.60
C ASP A 174 -6.90 -4.42 8.61
N PHE A 175 -7.48 -5.15 7.69
CA PHE A 175 -6.77 -5.89 6.65
C PHE A 175 -5.96 -4.95 5.74
N ILE A 176 -6.60 -3.94 5.14
CA ILE A 176 -5.90 -2.99 4.24
C ILE A 176 -4.86 -2.13 4.97
N ARG A 177 -5.00 -1.96 6.30
CA ARG A 177 -4.01 -1.29 7.16
C ARG A 177 -2.87 -2.20 7.60
N ALA A 178 -2.88 -3.48 7.19
CA ALA A 178 -1.97 -4.52 7.64
C ALA A 178 -1.92 -4.65 9.18
N ASP A 179 -3.04 -4.42 9.85
CA ASP A 179 -3.15 -4.50 11.30
C ASP A 179 -3.53 -5.92 11.75
N PHE A 180 -2.58 -6.83 11.62
CA PHE A 180 -2.72 -8.27 11.93
C PHE A 180 -2.32 -8.61 13.37
N GLY A 181 -2.66 -7.76 14.33
CA GLY A 181 -2.42 -8.04 15.76
C GLY A 181 -3.10 -9.33 16.21
N VAL A 182 -2.48 -10.09 17.14
CA VAL A 182 -2.96 -11.42 17.58
C VAL A 182 -4.44 -11.39 17.98
N ALA A 183 -4.87 -10.39 18.75
CA ALA A 183 -6.27 -10.26 19.17
C ALA A 183 -7.22 -10.09 17.97
N LYS A 184 -6.82 -9.33 16.95
CA LYS A 184 -7.61 -9.14 15.71
C LYS A 184 -7.65 -10.42 14.88
N MET A 185 -6.56 -11.14 14.79
CA MET A 185 -6.51 -12.44 14.09
C MET A 185 -7.36 -13.49 14.78
N VAL A 186 -7.36 -13.53 16.13
CA VAL A 186 -8.26 -14.41 16.88
C VAL A 186 -9.72 -14.04 16.65
N LYS A 187 -10.05 -12.74 16.68
CA LYS A 187 -11.42 -12.26 16.39
C LYS A 187 -11.84 -12.65 14.97
N LEU A 188 -10.99 -12.42 13.98
CA LEU A 188 -11.25 -12.79 12.58
C LEU A 188 -11.50 -14.30 12.44
N ALA A 189 -10.66 -15.12 13.08
CA ALA A 189 -10.79 -16.57 13.07
C ALA A 189 -12.10 -17.07 13.70
N THR A 190 -12.58 -16.40 14.74
CA THR A 190 -13.85 -16.74 15.41
C THR A 190 -15.06 -16.31 14.60
N HIS A 191 -15.00 -15.18 13.90
CA HIS A 191 -16.07 -14.69 13.02
C HIS A 191 -16.14 -15.46 11.70
N HIS A 192 -15.01 -15.89 11.17
CA HIS A 192 -14.88 -16.56 9.87
C HIS A 192 -14.17 -17.91 9.96
N PRO A 193 -14.73 -18.91 10.68
CA PRO A 193 -14.08 -20.20 10.88
C PRO A 193 -13.81 -20.96 9.57
N LYS A 194 -14.68 -20.81 8.57
CA LYS A 194 -14.50 -21.41 7.23
C LYS A 194 -13.28 -20.83 6.51
N MET A 195 -13.01 -19.54 6.67
CA MET A 195 -11.84 -18.88 6.12
C MET A 195 -10.54 -19.45 6.68
N VAL A 196 -10.50 -19.69 7.99
CA VAL A 196 -9.32 -20.29 8.66
C VAL A 196 -9.05 -21.70 8.16
N VAL A 197 -10.10 -22.52 8.05
CA VAL A 197 -9.99 -23.90 7.53
C VAL A 197 -9.48 -23.86 6.09
N ARG A 198 -10.00 -22.97 5.24
CA ARG A 198 -9.57 -22.81 3.84
C ARG A 198 -8.12 -22.38 3.72
N GLN A 199 -7.66 -21.44 4.58
CA GLN A 199 -6.25 -21.01 4.63
C GLN A 199 -5.32 -22.14 5.08
N LEU A 200 -5.72 -22.92 6.09
CA LEU A 200 -4.96 -24.10 6.53
C LEU A 200 -4.85 -25.16 5.42
N PHE A 201 -5.94 -25.43 4.69
CA PHE A 201 -5.92 -26.36 3.55
C PHE A 201 -5.01 -25.87 2.42
N ASN A 202 -4.97 -24.56 2.15
CA ASN A 202 -4.10 -23.98 1.12
C ASN A 202 -2.62 -24.03 1.54
N MET A 203 -2.31 -23.91 2.82
CA MET A 203 -0.94 -24.07 3.35
C MET A 203 -0.45 -25.52 3.23
N VAL A 204 -1.32 -26.51 3.41
CA VAL A 204 -0.98 -27.94 3.31
C VAL A 204 -0.83 -28.40 1.86
N LYS A 205 -1.55 -27.77 0.91
CA LYS A 205 -1.45 -28.10 -0.54
C LYS A 205 -0.32 -27.39 -1.26
N GLY A 206 0.26 -26.36 -0.67
CA GLY A 206 1.41 -25.62 -1.22
C GLY A 206 2.77 -26.16 -0.79
N THR A 207 2.80 -27.34 -0.15
CA THR A 207 3.98 -28.17 0.08
C THR A 207 3.89 -29.41 -0.82
#